data_43ffd2152fd2db4eec52e94e009e2c95
#
_entry.id   43ffd2152fd2db4eec52e94e009e2c95
#
_cell.length_a   1.000
_cell.length_b   1.000
_cell.length_c   1.000
_cell.angle_alpha   90.00
_cell.angle_beta   90.00
_cell.angle_gamma   90.00
#
_symmetry.space_group_name_H-M   'P 1'
#
loop_
_entity.id
_entity.type
_entity.pdbx_description
1 polymer ?
#
loop_
_entity_poly.entity_id
_entity_poly.type
_entity_poly.pdbx_seq_one_letter_code
_entity_poly.pdbx_strand_id
1 'polypeptide(L)'
;SDGVFTWLPDFFPHVAVDISISTNVEDDYFFSYFSLTIDDGGRFKKTLTVRAREQVAKIVSENDPDTKEVWCKYGKIPGQGDSVNLFFVGEINVTHYFITNIGAGLPDACAE
;
A
#
# COMPACT_ATOMS: atom_id res chain seq x y z
N SER A 1 13.26 8.05 -11.65
CA SER A 1 13.93 9.13 -10.96
C SER A 1 13.64 9.10 -9.46
N ASP A 2 14.48 9.76 -8.74
CA ASP A 2 14.40 9.73 -7.28
C ASP A 2 13.10 10.36 -6.75
N GLY A 3 12.52 11.32 -7.47
CA GLY A 3 11.29 11.97 -7.04
C GLY A 3 10.11 11.04 -6.91
N VAL A 4 10.09 9.96 -7.65
CA VAL A 4 8.99 8.98 -7.61
C VAL A 4 8.96 8.23 -6.28
N PHE A 5 10.11 8.08 -5.62
CA PHE A 5 10.23 7.27 -4.42
C PHE A 5 10.25 8.08 -3.12
N THR A 6 10.24 9.41 -3.20
CA THR A 6 10.42 10.24 -2.00
C THR A 6 9.25 10.21 -1.02
N TRP A 7 8.09 9.71 -1.44
CA TRP A 7 6.90 9.64 -0.59
C TRP A 7 6.34 8.23 -0.45
N LEU A 8 7.08 7.24 -0.92
CA LEU A 8 6.74 5.86 -0.65
C LEU A 8 7.24 5.47 0.73
N PRO A 9 6.52 4.61 1.44
CA PRO A 9 6.95 4.19 2.78
C PRO A 9 8.23 3.37 2.73
N ASP A 10 8.93 3.34 3.84
CA ASP A 10 10.20 2.65 3.97
C ASP A 10 10.11 1.13 3.78
N PHE A 11 8.91 0.55 3.90
CA PHE A 11 8.71 -0.89 3.66
C PHE A 11 8.49 -1.21 2.18
N PHE A 12 8.50 -0.23 1.30
CA PHE A 12 8.30 -0.48 -0.13
C PHE A 12 9.37 -1.44 -0.64
N PRO A 13 8.99 -2.53 -1.35
CA PRO A 13 9.97 -3.54 -1.76
C PRO A 13 10.99 -2.99 -2.75
N HIS A 14 12.27 -3.13 -2.42
CA HIS A 14 13.34 -2.65 -3.28
C HIS A 14 13.44 -3.41 -4.60
N VAL A 15 12.93 -4.63 -4.64
CA VAL A 15 12.97 -5.48 -5.83
C VAL A 15 11.76 -5.27 -6.74
N ALA A 16 10.87 -4.35 -6.38
CA ALA A 16 9.67 -4.08 -7.17
C ALA A 16 10.03 -3.53 -8.55
N VAL A 17 9.25 -3.95 -9.54
CA VAL A 17 9.38 -3.46 -10.92
C VAL A 17 8.02 -2.96 -11.41
N ASP A 18 8.00 -2.34 -12.58
CA ASP A 18 6.79 -1.83 -13.21
C ASP A 18 5.99 -0.92 -12.26
N ILE A 19 6.70 -0.01 -11.61
CA ILE A 19 6.10 0.88 -10.63
C ILE A 19 5.36 2.00 -11.34
N SER A 20 4.09 2.20 -10.97
CA SER A 20 3.30 3.34 -11.45
C SER A 20 2.56 3.96 -10.28
N ILE A 21 2.43 5.29 -10.30
CA ILE A 21 1.80 6.02 -9.22
C ILE A 21 0.67 6.86 -9.78
N SER A 22 -0.51 6.71 -9.18
CA SER A 22 -1.68 7.52 -9.46
C SER A 22 -2.01 8.32 -8.23
N THR A 23 -2.19 9.63 -8.39
CA THR A 23 -2.48 10.52 -7.27
C THR A 23 -3.82 11.20 -7.46
N ASN A 24 -4.50 11.47 -6.35
CA ASN A 24 -5.67 12.32 -6.32
C ASN A 24 -5.35 13.49 -5.40
N VAL A 25 -5.05 14.64 -5.99
CA VAL A 25 -4.61 15.82 -5.23
C VAL A 25 -5.75 16.39 -4.38
N GLU A 26 -6.98 16.37 -4.88
CA GLU A 26 -8.12 16.91 -4.17
C GLU A 26 -8.43 16.14 -2.89
N ASP A 27 -8.36 14.81 -2.96
CA ASP A 27 -8.69 13.95 -1.83
C ASP A 27 -7.45 13.48 -1.06
N ASP A 28 -6.28 13.92 -1.49
CA ASP A 28 -5.01 13.70 -0.82
C ASP A 28 -4.66 12.21 -0.61
N TYR A 29 -4.84 11.41 -1.66
CA TYR A 29 -4.44 10.00 -1.60
C TYR A 29 -3.71 9.60 -2.88
N PHE A 30 -3.03 8.46 -2.80
CA PHE A 30 -2.30 7.89 -3.94
C PHE A 30 -2.50 6.38 -4.00
N PHE A 31 -2.25 5.82 -5.19
CA PHE A 31 -2.11 4.38 -5.38
C PHE A 31 -0.78 4.15 -6.10
N SER A 32 0.10 3.38 -5.50
CA SER A 32 1.36 2.99 -6.12
C SER A 32 1.30 1.52 -6.47
N TYR A 33 1.21 1.21 -7.76
CA TYR A 33 1.15 -0.16 -8.28
C TYR A 33 2.55 -0.66 -8.56
N PHE A 34 2.79 -1.94 -8.33
CA PHE A 34 4.09 -2.54 -8.61
C PHE A 34 3.96 -4.05 -8.77
N SER A 35 5.00 -4.63 -9.36
CA SER A 35 5.07 -6.07 -9.60
C SER A 35 6.25 -6.67 -8.85
N LEU A 36 6.07 -7.91 -8.40
CA LEU A 36 7.11 -8.72 -7.76
C LEU A 36 7.12 -10.09 -8.42
N THR A 37 8.26 -10.78 -8.37
CA THR A 37 8.28 -12.20 -8.72
C THR A 37 7.41 -12.96 -7.73
N ILE A 38 7.04 -14.19 -8.07
CA ILE A 38 6.24 -15.03 -7.17
C ILE A 38 6.97 -15.21 -5.84
N ASP A 39 8.27 -15.46 -5.88
CA ASP A 39 9.07 -15.67 -4.65
C ASP A 39 9.15 -14.39 -3.81
N ASP A 40 9.44 -13.26 -4.45
CA ASP A 40 9.51 -11.98 -3.72
C ASP A 40 8.15 -11.56 -3.21
N GLY A 41 7.09 -11.83 -3.96
CA GLY A 41 5.72 -11.58 -3.52
C GLY A 41 5.37 -12.39 -2.29
N GLY A 42 5.76 -13.66 -2.26
CA GLY A 42 5.57 -14.51 -1.09
C GLY A 42 6.28 -13.99 0.14
N ARG A 43 7.52 -13.54 -0.03
CA ARG A 43 8.29 -12.93 1.07
C ARG A 43 7.65 -11.63 1.56
N PHE A 44 7.21 -10.80 0.64
CA PHE A 44 6.55 -9.55 0.98
C PHE A 44 5.27 -9.80 1.78
N LYS A 45 4.45 -10.75 1.32
CA LYS A 45 3.19 -11.07 2.00
C LYS A 45 3.40 -11.59 3.42
N LYS A 46 4.51 -12.25 3.68
CA LYS A 46 4.80 -12.71 5.05
C LYS A 46 5.01 -11.56 6.04
N THR A 47 5.30 -10.36 5.54
CA THR A 47 5.43 -9.17 6.38
C THR A 47 4.08 -8.50 6.65
N LEU A 48 3.01 -8.95 5.99
CA LEU A 48 1.68 -8.37 6.09
C LEU A 48 0.86 -9.22 7.06
N THR A 49 0.77 -8.79 8.29
CA THR A 49 0.18 -9.59 9.36
C THR A 49 -1.16 -9.06 9.88
N VAL A 50 -1.49 -7.81 9.57
CA VAL A 50 -2.72 -7.19 10.06
C VAL A 50 -3.59 -6.80 8.86
N ARG A 51 -4.81 -7.32 8.83
CA ARG A 51 -5.73 -7.02 7.73
C ARG A 51 -6.44 -5.70 7.96
N ALA A 52 -6.77 -5.03 6.87
CA ALA A 52 -7.65 -3.88 6.93
C ALA A 52 -9.06 -4.34 7.29
N ARG A 53 -9.78 -3.49 8.00
CA ARG A 53 -11.19 -3.79 8.31
C ARG A 53 -12.04 -3.63 7.06
N GLU A 54 -13.22 -4.22 7.11
CA GLU A 54 -14.11 -4.30 5.94
C GLU A 54 -14.42 -2.94 5.33
N GLN A 55 -14.65 -1.92 6.16
CA GLN A 55 -14.97 -0.60 5.63
C GLN A 55 -13.83 0.00 4.80
N VAL A 56 -12.58 -0.27 5.19
CA VAL A 56 -11.42 0.18 4.42
C VAL A 56 -11.26 -0.66 3.17
N ALA A 57 -11.36 -1.97 3.31
CA ALA A 57 -11.26 -2.87 2.16
C ALA A 57 -12.30 -2.53 1.08
N LYS A 58 -13.49 -2.12 1.49
CA LYS A 58 -14.54 -1.70 0.58
C LYS A 58 -14.15 -0.43 -0.18
N ILE A 59 -13.64 0.57 0.53
CA ILE A 59 -13.19 1.83 -0.10
C ILE A 59 -12.08 1.56 -1.12
N VAL A 60 -11.11 0.73 -0.74
CA VAL A 60 -10.01 0.37 -1.62
C VAL A 60 -10.53 -0.36 -2.85
N SER A 61 -11.43 -1.32 -2.65
CA SER A 61 -12.00 -2.11 -3.77
C SER A 61 -12.87 -1.28 -4.69
N GLU A 62 -13.48 -0.21 -4.19
CA GLU A 62 -14.24 0.71 -5.05
C GLU A 62 -13.32 1.46 -6.01
N ASN A 63 -12.09 1.70 -5.59
CA ASN A 63 -11.09 2.35 -6.44
C ASN A 63 -10.38 1.35 -7.35
N ASP A 64 -10.24 0.10 -6.93
CA ASP A 64 -9.66 -0.96 -7.74
C ASP A 64 -10.45 -2.25 -7.51
N PRO A 65 -11.42 -2.55 -8.40
CA PRO A 65 -12.27 -3.74 -8.23
C PRO A 65 -11.55 -5.08 -8.35
N ASP A 66 -10.32 -5.10 -8.85
CA ASP A 66 -9.54 -6.33 -8.95
C ASP A 66 -8.84 -6.69 -7.65
N THR A 67 -8.96 -5.86 -6.63
CA THR A 67 -8.34 -6.10 -5.33
C THR A 67 -8.89 -7.37 -4.68
N LYS A 68 -8.00 -8.27 -4.28
CA LYS A 68 -8.37 -9.52 -3.60
C LYS A 68 -8.32 -9.38 -2.09
N GLU A 69 -7.24 -8.80 -1.57
CA GLU A 69 -7.06 -8.63 -0.14
C GLU A 69 -6.38 -7.31 0.15
N VAL A 70 -6.63 -6.77 1.35
CA VAL A 70 -6.04 -5.52 1.80
C VAL A 70 -5.53 -5.70 3.22
N TRP A 71 -4.28 -5.27 3.45
CA TRP A 71 -3.65 -5.30 4.76
C TRP A 71 -3.27 -3.89 5.20
N CYS A 72 -3.19 -3.71 6.51
CA CYS A 72 -2.60 -2.52 7.12
C CYS A 72 -1.10 -2.71 7.26
N LYS A 73 -0.34 -1.64 7.06
CA LYS A 73 1.07 -1.64 7.38
C LYS A 73 1.52 -0.23 7.72
N TYR A 74 2.21 -0.10 8.85
CA TYR A 74 2.76 1.18 9.26
C TYR A 74 4.15 1.35 8.68
N GLY A 75 4.48 2.56 8.27
CA GLY A 75 5.78 2.86 7.75
C GLY A 75 6.13 4.33 7.88
N LYS A 76 7.40 4.63 7.68
CA LYS A 76 7.92 5.99 7.67
C LYS A 76 8.18 6.41 6.24
N ILE A 77 7.95 7.67 5.95
CA ILE A 77 8.31 8.23 4.64
C ILE A 77 9.70 8.83 4.78
N PRO A 78 10.68 8.37 3.98
CA PRO A 78 12.03 8.90 4.05
C PRO A 78 12.04 10.43 3.88
N GLY A 79 12.80 11.11 4.73
CA GLY A 79 12.89 12.56 4.69
C GLY A 79 11.82 13.31 5.47
N GLN A 80 10.85 12.60 6.05
CA GLN A 80 9.79 13.23 6.84
C GLN A 80 9.93 12.97 8.35
N GLY A 81 11.15 12.76 8.81
CA GLY A 81 11.43 12.55 10.23
C GLY A 81 10.98 11.16 10.70
N ASP A 82 10.61 11.08 11.97
CA ASP A 82 10.28 9.81 12.61
C ASP A 82 8.79 9.51 12.66
N SER A 83 7.97 10.30 11.97
CA SER A 83 6.52 10.08 11.94
C SER A 83 6.18 8.76 11.28
N VAL A 84 5.36 7.97 11.95
CA VAL A 84 4.87 6.70 11.43
C VAL A 84 3.46 6.92 10.87
N ASN A 85 3.26 6.49 9.63
CA ASN A 85 1.98 6.65 8.95
C ASN A 85 1.38 5.28 8.65
N LEU A 86 0.06 5.24 8.59
CA LEU A 86 -0.66 4.02 8.20
C LEU A 86 -0.81 3.99 6.69
N PHE A 87 -0.46 2.86 6.10
CA PHE A 87 -0.69 2.57 4.68
C PHE A 87 -1.47 1.28 4.56
N PHE A 88 -2.07 1.08 3.40
CA PHE A 88 -2.73 -0.18 3.07
C PHE A 88 -2.02 -0.80 1.89
N VAL A 89 -1.86 -2.12 1.95
CA VAL A 89 -1.29 -2.90 0.86
C VAL A 89 -2.40 -3.75 0.28
N GLY A 90 -2.61 -3.64 -1.03
CA GLY A 90 -3.59 -4.47 -1.74
C GLY A 90 -2.89 -5.51 -2.60
N GLU A 91 -3.50 -6.68 -2.68
CA GLU A 91 -3.06 -7.74 -3.59
C GLU A 91 -4.08 -7.86 -4.73
N ILE A 92 -3.58 -7.80 -5.97
CA ILE A 92 -4.39 -8.03 -7.15
C ILE A 92 -4.24 -9.49 -7.60
N ASN A 93 -3.01 -9.97 -7.62
CA ASN A 93 -2.70 -11.38 -7.86
C ASN A 93 -1.32 -11.69 -7.28
N VAL A 94 -0.81 -12.89 -7.51
CA VAL A 94 0.44 -13.34 -6.86
C VAL A 94 1.67 -12.51 -7.21
N THR A 95 1.60 -11.70 -8.28
CA THR A 95 2.73 -10.87 -8.71
C THR A 95 2.41 -9.36 -8.72
N HIS A 96 1.16 -8.97 -8.52
CA HIS A 96 0.74 -7.57 -8.64
C HIS A 96 0.12 -7.06 -7.36
N TYR A 97 0.65 -5.94 -6.87
CA TYR A 97 0.29 -5.32 -5.60
C TYR A 97 0.17 -3.81 -5.75
N PHE A 98 -0.39 -3.17 -4.75
CA PHE A 98 -0.33 -1.72 -4.64
C PHE A 98 -0.24 -1.29 -3.18
N ILE A 99 0.20 -0.06 -2.99
CA ILE A 99 0.22 0.60 -1.69
C ILE A 99 -0.61 1.88 -1.83
N THR A 100 -1.45 2.15 -0.85
CA THR A 100 -2.29 3.34 -0.84
C THR A 100 -2.44 3.88 0.58
N ASN A 101 -2.75 5.16 0.68
CA ASN A 101 -3.10 5.79 1.95
C ASN A 101 -4.60 6.13 2.04
N ILE A 102 -5.39 5.74 1.03
CA ILE A 102 -6.82 6.03 1.06
C ILE A 102 -7.48 5.39 2.28
N GLY A 103 -8.26 6.16 3.01
CA GLY A 103 -8.93 5.64 4.20
C GLY A 103 -8.07 5.57 5.46
N ALA A 104 -6.81 6.02 5.41
CA ALA A 104 -5.90 5.93 6.55
C ALA A 104 -6.36 6.77 7.75
N GLY A 105 -7.20 7.78 7.52
CA GLY A 105 -7.74 8.60 8.60
C GLY A 105 -8.99 8.04 9.27
N LEU A 106 -9.51 6.92 8.80
CA LEU A 106 -10.70 6.31 9.40
C LEU A 106 -10.38 5.66 10.73
N PRO A 107 -11.26 5.79 11.76
CA PRO A 107 -11.05 5.10 13.01
C PRO A 107 -11.20 3.59 12.81
N ASP A 108 -10.45 2.82 13.59
CA ASP A 108 -10.51 1.36 13.56
C ASP A 108 -10.30 0.78 12.14
N ALA A 109 -9.35 1.35 11.41
CA ALA A 109 -9.08 0.93 10.03
C ALA A 109 -8.48 -0.48 9.94
N CYS A 110 -7.86 -0.95 11.01
CA CYS A 110 -7.12 -2.21 11.00
C CYS A 110 -7.77 -3.24 11.92
N ALA A 111 -7.86 -4.46 11.42
CA ALA A 111 -8.21 -5.62 12.25
C ALA A 111 -6.98 -6.00 13.08
N GLU A 112 -7.19 -6.59 14.21
CA GLU A 112 -6.07 -7.01 15.04
C GLU A 112 -5.52 -8.36 14.68
#